data_42e04ec62ef82caf8e08a3403d100b65
#
_entry.id   42e04ec62ef82caf8e08a3403d100b65
#
_cell.length_a   1.000
_cell.length_b   1.000
_cell.length_c   1.000
_cell.angle_alpha   90.00
_cell.angle_beta   90.00
_cell.angle_gamma   90.00
#
_symmetry.space_group_name_H-M   'P 1'
#
loop_
_entity.id
_entity.type
_entity.pdbx_description
1 polymer ?
#
loop_
_entity_poly.entity_id
_entity_poly.type
_entity_poly.pdbx_seq_one_letter_code
_entity_poly.pdbx_strand_id
1 'polypeptide(L)'
;NIKIGDFHLLGHHSGASIALHMENEFNHMVSSLTLIGAFLATKEEKELMKNQTGLDWSPKEDGTHLLNAWKLAGDILGAGENLDLRQRETLDAIRAEASAKQMHHAVWGFDEIEALKKTKTPCLILCSEDDVMYPFLNKAKACRSDAIVEIIQGKNLEPDLDAKNISNLLMEFLKKI
;
A
#
# COMPACT_ATOMS: atom_id res chain seq x y z
N ASN A 1 26.69 -10.02 2.54
CA ASN A 1 26.48 -8.89 1.63
C ASN A 1 26.04 -9.43 0.28
N ILE A 2 24.77 -9.21 -0.07
CA ILE A 2 24.23 -9.47 -1.41
C ILE A 2 24.55 -8.20 -2.23
N LYS A 3 25.30 -8.34 -3.33
CA LYS A 3 25.44 -7.27 -4.32
C LYS A 3 24.16 -7.27 -5.15
N ILE A 4 23.30 -6.29 -4.93
CA ILE A 4 22.11 -6.06 -5.74
C ILE A 4 22.51 -5.09 -6.84
N GLY A 5 22.27 -5.47 -8.11
CA GLY A 5 22.32 -4.55 -9.25
C GLY A 5 21.04 -3.71 -9.32
N ASP A 6 20.72 -3.18 -10.49
CA ASP A 6 19.47 -2.46 -10.71
C ASP A 6 18.28 -3.39 -10.50
N PHE A 7 17.21 -2.87 -9.93
CA PHE A 7 16.01 -3.65 -9.58
C PHE A 7 14.71 -2.90 -9.88
N HIS A 8 13.65 -3.67 -10.05
CA HIS A 8 12.27 -3.18 -10.09
C HIS A 8 11.69 -3.20 -8.68
N LEU A 9 11.10 -2.08 -8.27
CA LEU A 9 10.58 -1.92 -6.91
C LEU A 9 9.05 -1.90 -6.93
N LEU A 10 8.43 -2.75 -6.12
CA LEU A 10 6.98 -2.81 -5.95
C LEU A 10 6.64 -2.67 -4.47
N GLY A 11 5.65 -1.84 -4.17
CA GLY A 11 5.11 -1.68 -2.83
C GLY A 11 3.59 -1.62 -2.82
N HIS A 12 2.99 -2.14 -1.76
CA HIS A 12 1.55 -2.16 -1.54
C HIS A 12 1.22 -1.42 -0.23
N HIS A 13 0.25 -0.51 -0.26
CA HIS A 13 -0.17 0.33 0.88
C HIS A 13 1.03 1.01 1.57
N SER A 14 1.30 0.70 2.83
CA SER A 14 2.47 1.20 3.56
C SER A 14 3.79 0.83 2.86
N GLY A 15 3.83 -0.33 2.20
CA GLY A 15 4.94 -0.74 1.34
C GLY A 15 5.10 0.18 0.13
N ALA A 16 4.03 0.79 -0.39
CA ALA A 16 4.11 1.79 -1.47
C ALA A 16 4.81 3.07 -0.98
N SER A 17 4.51 3.54 0.23
CA SER A 17 5.22 4.67 0.85
C SER A 17 6.71 4.37 1.06
N ILE A 18 7.02 3.16 1.52
CA ILE A 18 8.42 2.70 1.70
C ILE A 18 9.13 2.64 0.35
N ALA A 19 8.50 2.05 -0.68
CA ALA A 19 9.07 1.93 -2.02
C ALA A 19 9.35 3.32 -2.62
N LEU A 20 8.42 4.24 -2.47
CA LEU A 20 8.58 5.62 -2.96
C LEU A 20 9.70 6.35 -2.22
N HIS A 21 9.83 6.16 -0.92
CA HIS A 21 10.95 6.72 -0.15
C HIS A 21 12.29 6.11 -0.58
N MET A 22 12.36 4.80 -0.76
CA MET A 22 13.56 4.11 -1.25
C MET A 22 13.96 4.59 -2.64
N GLU A 23 13.01 4.78 -3.55
CA GLU A 23 13.30 5.33 -4.88
C GLU A 23 13.88 6.74 -4.78
N ASN A 24 13.34 7.61 -3.95
CA ASN A 24 13.87 8.97 -3.79
C ASN A 24 15.31 9.00 -3.24
N GLU A 25 15.68 8.04 -2.38
CA GLU A 25 17.03 7.94 -1.80
C GLU A 25 18.03 7.19 -2.73
N PHE A 26 17.53 6.19 -3.48
CA PHE A 26 18.36 5.25 -4.26
C PHE A 26 17.93 5.16 -5.73
N ASN A 27 17.47 6.26 -6.32
CA ASN A 27 16.91 6.28 -7.69
C ASN A 27 17.85 5.70 -8.76
N HIS A 28 19.16 5.78 -8.57
CA HIS A 28 20.16 5.24 -9.49
C HIS A 28 20.18 3.70 -9.54
N MET A 29 19.48 3.01 -8.65
CA MET A 29 19.36 1.55 -8.60
C MET A 29 17.95 1.08 -8.97
N VAL A 30 16.96 1.98 -9.02
CA VAL A 30 15.55 1.62 -9.25
C VAL A 30 15.21 1.77 -10.72
N SER A 31 15.07 0.66 -11.43
CA SER A 31 14.73 0.64 -12.87
C SER A 31 13.25 0.96 -13.13
N SER A 32 12.35 0.59 -12.22
CA SER A 32 10.94 0.95 -12.28
C SER A 32 10.30 0.90 -10.89
N LEU A 33 9.22 1.66 -10.73
CA LEU A 33 8.45 1.77 -9.49
C LEU A 33 7.00 1.35 -9.74
N THR A 34 6.50 0.38 -8.98
CA THR A 34 5.09 -0.01 -8.99
C THR A 34 4.49 0.23 -7.61
N LEU A 35 3.43 1.04 -7.55
CA LEU A 35 2.74 1.42 -6.33
C LEU A 35 1.31 0.89 -6.38
N ILE A 36 0.91 0.08 -5.42
CA ILE A 36 -0.44 -0.46 -5.27
C ILE A 36 -1.07 0.16 -4.03
N GLY A 37 -2.26 0.75 -4.14
CA GLY A 37 -2.94 1.43 -3.03
C GLY A 37 -2.09 2.54 -2.40
N ALA A 38 -1.48 3.42 -3.22
CA ALA A 38 -0.60 4.47 -2.73
C ALA A 38 -1.35 5.55 -1.93
N PHE A 39 -0.81 5.95 -0.79
CA PHE A 39 -1.42 6.93 0.12
C PHE A 39 -1.11 8.38 -0.29
N LEU A 40 -1.67 8.82 -1.44
CA LEU A 40 -1.47 10.16 -2.00
C LEU A 40 -2.37 11.23 -1.32
N ALA A 41 -2.43 11.20 -0.01
CA ALA A 41 -3.19 12.16 0.79
C ALA A 41 -2.36 13.41 1.11
N THR A 42 -3.00 14.58 1.15
CA THR A 42 -2.40 15.81 1.66
C THR A 42 -2.21 15.73 3.17
N LYS A 43 -1.44 16.65 3.73
CA LYS A 43 -1.25 16.73 5.19
C LYS A 43 -2.57 16.90 5.94
N GLU A 44 -3.46 17.73 5.41
CA GLU A 44 -4.78 17.99 5.99
C GLU A 44 -5.65 16.73 5.95
N GLU A 45 -5.66 16.01 4.83
CA GLU A 45 -6.40 14.74 4.70
C GLU A 45 -5.85 13.69 5.65
N LYS A 46 -4.52 13.60 5.78
CA LYS A 46 -3.88 12.70 6.75
C LYS A 46 -4.29 13.00 8.18
N GLU A 47 -4.27 14.25 8.60
CA GLU A 47 -4.69 14.62 9.95
C GLU A 47 -6.17 14.29 10.22
N LEU A 48 -7.05 14.45 9.23
CA LEU A 48 -8.46 14.04 9.35
C LEU A 48 -8.61 12.53 9.50
N MET A 49 -7.86 11.74 8.73
CA MET A 49 -7.91 10.27 8.78
C MET A 49 -7.29 9.71 10.05
N LYS A 50 -6.22 10.29 10.55
CA LYS A 50 -5.47 9.85 11.73
C LYS A 50 -6.34 9.65 12.96
N ASN A 51 -7.38 10.47 13.10
CA ASN A 51 -8.34 10.37 14.21
C ASN A 51 -9.42 9.28 13.99
N GLN A 52 -9.50 8.71 12.78
CA GLN A 52 -10.50 7.70 12.41
C GLN A 52 -9.93 6.28 12.39
N THR A 53 -8.62 6.12 12.28
CA THR A 53 -7.94 4.83 12.22
C THR A 53 -7.61 4.30 13.61
N GLY A 54 -8.61 4.03 14.41
CA GLY A 54 -8.46 3.42 15.75
C GLY A 54 -8.05 1.94 15.70
N LEU A 55 -6.95 1.63 15.01
CA LEU A 55 -6.39 0.28 14.95
C LEU A 55 -5.63 -0.01 16.24
N ASP A 56 -6.32 -0.58 17.22
CA ASP A 56 -5.73 -1.04 18.47
C ASP A 56 -5.91 -2.54 18.62
N TRP A 57 -4.83 -3.27 18.42
CA TRP A 57 -4.75 -4.71 18.59
C TRP A 57 -4.12 -5.11 19.93
N SER A 58 -3.97 -4.17 20.86
CA SER A 58 -3.46 -4.44 22.20
C SER A 58 -4.27 -5.53 22.89
N PRO A 59 -3.62 -6.49 23.57
CA PRO A 59 -4.32 -7.57 24.22
C PRO A 59 -5.39 -7.09 25.21
N LYS A 60 -6.59 -7.66 25.12
CA LYS A 60 -7.71 -7.42 26.03
C LYS A 60 -8.11 -8.74 26.66
N GLU A 61 -8.43 -8.70 27.96
CA GLU A 61 -8.76 -9.88 28.74
C GLU A 61 -9.94 -10.68 28.15
N ASP A 62 -10.93 -9.98 27.59
CA ASP A 62 -12.12 -10.57 26.99
C ASP A 62 -11.90 -11.08 25.55
N GLY A 63 -10.71 -10.92 24.96
CA GLY A 63 -10.38 -11.35 23.60
C GLY A 63 -10.99 -10.50 22.49
N THR A 64 -11.65 -9.38 22.79
CA THR A 64 -12.33 -8.54 21.77
C THR A 64 -11.38 -7.98 20.73
N HIS A 65 -10.09 -7.77 21.04
CA HIS A 65 -9.07 -7.36 20.06
C HIS A 65 -8.91 -8.36 18.90
N LEU A 66 -9.02 -9.68 19.17
CA LEU A 66 -8.95 -10.73 18.15
C LEU A 66 -10.15 -10.68 17.21
N LEU A 67 -11.35 -10.51 17.79
CA LEU A 67 -12.59 -10.37 17.00
C LEU A 67 -12.59 -9.09 16.15
N ASN A 68 -12.04 -8.01 16.67
CA ASN A 68 -11.92 -6.76 15.92
C ASN A 68 -10.95 -6.91 14.73
N ALA A 69 -9.80 -7.56 14.93
CA ALA A 69 -8.87 -7.86 13.84
C ALA A 69 -9.51 -8.79 12.80
N TRP A 70 -10.26 -9.80 13.22
CA TRP A 70 -11.01 -10.70 12.34
C TRP A 70 -12.05 -9.95 11.49
N LYS A 71 -12.82 -9.05 12.11
CA LYS A 71 -13.79 -8.20 11.40
C LYS A 71 -13.11 -7.27 10.41
N LEU A 72 -12.03 -6.60 10.83
CA LEU A 72 -11.26 -5.74 9.93
C LEU A 72 -10.80 -6.52 8.69
N ALA A 73 -10.16 -7.68 8.88
CA ALA A 73 -9.65 -8.50 7.78
C ALA A 73 -10.74 -8.91 6.79
N GLY A 74 -11.91 -9.30 7.29
CA GLY A 74 -13.02 -9.73 6.44
C GLY A 74 -13.78 -8.58 5.79
N ASP A 75 -14.22 -7.63 6.58
CA ASP A 75 -15.24 -6.67 6.18
C ASP A 75 -14.63 -5.44 5.49
N ILE A 76 -13.47 -4.98 5.96
CA ILE A 76 -12.82 -3.76 5.49
C ILE A 76 -11.69 -4.09 4.51
N LEU A 77 -10.75 -4.99 4.87
CA LEU A 77 -9.62 -5.29 4.02
C LEU A 77 -10.00 -6.10 2.77
N GLY A 78 -11.08 -6.88 2.84
CA GLY A 78 -11.64 -7.53 1.65
C GLY A 78 -11.44 -9.04 1.61
N ALA A 79 -10.97 -9.69 2.68
CA ALA A 79 -10.88 -11.14 2.71
C ALA A 79 -12.27 -11.82 2.60
N GLY A 80 -13.33 -11.13 3.05
CA GLY A 80 -14.71 -11.61 2.90
C GLY A 80 -14.91 -12.99 3.48
N GLU A 81 -15.43 -13.91 2.66
CA GLU A 81 -15.66 -15.32 3.00
C GLU A 81 -14.43 -16.21 2.78
N ASN A 82 -13.31 -15.69 2.27
CA ASN A 82 -12.07 -16.43 2.18
C ASN A 82 -11.44 -16.55 3.59
N LEU A 83 -11.81 -17.61 4.30
CA LEU A 83 -11.45 -17.81 5.70
C LEU A 83 -9.93 -17.98 5.91
N ASP A 84 -9.23 -18.58 4.96
CA ASP A 84 -7.77 -18.75 5.05
C ASP A 84 -7.05 -17.40 4.94
N LEU A 85 -7.44 -16.56 3.99
CA LEU A 85 -6.92 -15.21 3.84
C LEU A 85 -7.28 -14.35 5.07
N ARG A 86 -8.53 -14.43 5.51
CA ARG A 86 -9.02 -13.70 6.69
C ARG A 86 -8.23 -14.08 7.95
N GLN A 87 -7.96 -15.37 8.15
CA GLN A 87 -7.17 -15.87 9.27
C GLN A 87 -5.72 -15.36 9.19
N ARG A 88 -5.09 -15.45 8.01
CA ARG A 88 -3.73 -14.96 7.81
C ARG A 88 -3.61 -13.49 8.18
N GLU A 89 -4.45 -12.63 7.59
CA GLU A 89 -4.45 -11.19 7.85
C GLU A 89 -4.71 -10.86 9.32
N THR A 90 -5.64 -11.59 9.97
CA THR A 90 -5.91 -11.42 11.40
C THR A 90 -4.68 -11.73 12.25
N LEU A 91 -4.03 -12.87 11.99
CA LEU A 91 -2.84 -13.28 12.75
C LEU A 91 -1.67 -12.32 12.53
N ASP A 92 -1.49 -11.84 11.29
CA ASP A 92 -0.42 -10.90 10.96
C ASP A 92 -0.67 -9.53 11.60
N ALA A 93 -1.90 -9.04 11.62
CA ALA A 93 -2.27 -7.81 12.32
C ALA A 93 -1.95 -7.89 13.83
N ILE A 94 -2.33 -9.00 14.47
CA ILE A 94 -2.06 -9.22 15.91
C ILE A 94 -0.56 -9.32 16.20
N ARG A 95 0.19 -10.06 15.38
CA ARG A 95 1.66 -10.18 15.52
C ARG A 95 2.39 -8.87 15.31
N ALA A 96 1.88 -8.04 14.41
CA ALA A 96 2.50 -6.78 14.04
C ALA A 96 2.12 -5.61 14.96
N GLU A 97 1.31 -5.81 16.00
CA GLU A 97 0.68 -4.75 16.81
C GLU A 97 1.61 -3.57 17.13
N ALA A 98 2.78 -3.85 17.74
CA ALA A 98 3.73 -2.81 18.10
C ALA A 98 4.42 -2.18 16.88
N SER A 99 4.81 -2.99 15.88
CA SER A 99 5.47 -2.54 14.66
C SER A 99 4.50 -1.80 13.72
N ALA A 100 3.23 -2.19 13.70
CA ALA A 100 2.20 -1.51 12.93
C ALA A 100 2.03 -0.05 13.39
N LYS A 101 2.03 0.21 14.70
CA LYS A 101 1.97 1.58 15.24
C LYS A 101 3.17 2.43 14.79
N GLN A 102 4.37 1.86 14.83
CA GLN A 102 5.59 2.57 14.37
C GLN A 102 5.54 2.86 12.87
N MET A 103 5.15 1.86 12.07
CA MET A 103 5.01 1.99 10.63
C MET A 103 3.96 3.05 10.26
N HIS A 104 2.79 3.00 10.86
CA HIS A 104 1.75 4.01 10.65
C HIS A 104 2.26 5.41 10.97
N HIS A 105 2.96 5.58 12.09
CA HIS A 105 3.55 6.88 12.45
C HIS A 105 4.51 7.40 11.37
N ALA A 106 5.36 6.53 10.83
CA ALA A 106 6.29 6.87 9.77
C ALA A 106 5.57 7.26 8.46
N VAL A 107 4.60 6.45 8.02
CA VAL A 107 3.79 6.70 6.80
C VAL A 107 2.98 7.99 6.93
N TRP A 108 2.37 8.26 8.09
CA TRP A 108 1.64 9.50 8.32
C TRP A 108 2.52 10.75 8.27
N GLY A 109 3.80 10.62 8.63
CA GLY A 109 4.77 11.72 8.57
C GLY A 109 5.44 11.92 7.20
N PHE A 110 5.31 10.96 6.27
CA PHE A 110 5.92 11.02 4.94
C PHE A 110 5.01 11.79 3.96
N ASP A 111 5.60 12.55 3.03
CA ASP A 111 4.89 13.32 2.01
C ASP A 111 5.01 12.60 0.66
N GLU A 112 4.09 11.64 0.42
CA GLU A 112 4.08 10.83 -0.80
C GLU A 112 3.83 11.68 -2.05
N ILE A 113 3.06 12.76 -1.94
CA ILE A 113 2.77 13.66 -3.06
C ILE A 113 4.06 14.32 -3.54
N GLU A 114 4.82 14.93 -2.63
CA GLU A 114 6.09 15.56 -2.98
C GLU A 114 7.16 14.55 -3.39
N ALA A 115 7.18 13.36 -2.79
CA ALA A 115 8.07 12.29 -3.18
C ALA A 115 7.77 11.79 -4.60
N LEU A 116 6.49 11.58 -4.94
CA LEU A 116 6.07 11.15 -6.28
C LEU A 116 6.39 12.18 -7.35
N LYS A 117 6.25 13.48 -7.07
CA LYS A 117 6.64 14.56 -7.99
C LYS A 117 8.14 14.58 -8.29
N LYS A 118 8.98 14.21 -7.33
CA LYS A 118 10.44 14.18 -7.48
C LYS A 118 10.93 12.96 -8.26
N THR A 119 10.22 11.86 -8.18
CA THR A 119 10.52 10.60 -8.86
C THR A 119 10.62 10.79 -10.37
N LYS A 120 11.66 10.25 -11.00
CA LYS A 120 11.85 10.24 -12.47
C LYS A 120 11.79 8.82 -13.05
N THR A 121 11.89 7.84 -12.19
CA THR A 121 11.79 6.42 -12.54
C THR A 121 10.44 6.11 -13.18
N PRO A 122 10.36 5.30 -14.27
CA PRO A 122 9.10 4.84 -14.83
C PRO A 122 8.17 4.30 -13.76
N CYS A 123 6.90 4.74 -13.76
CA CYS A 123 5.98 4.47 -12.64
C CYS A 123 4.66 3.89 -13.11
N LEU A 124 4.26 2.76 -12.49
CA LEU A 124 2.95 2.13 -12.58
C LEU A 124 2.22 2.31 -11.25
N ILE A 125 1.01 2.82 -11.28
CA ILE A 125 0.19 3.03 -10.07
C ILE A 125 -1.12 2.26 -10.23
N LEU A 126 -1.38 1.37 -9.30
CA LEU A 126 -2.53 0.47 -9.28
C LEU A 126 -3.37 0.73 -8.04
N CYS A 127 -4.70 0.64 -8.16
CA CYS A 127 -5.59 0.74 -7.01
C CYS A 127 -6.94 0.11 -7.34
N SER A 128 -7.55 -0.54 -6.37
CA SER A 128 -8.94 -1.01 -6.47
C SER A 128 -9.91 0.15 -6.19
N GLU A 129 -11.07 0.17 -6.86
CA GLU A 129 -12.11 1.17 -6.59
C GLU A 129 -12.67 1.06 -5.17
N ASP A 130 -12.61 -0.12 -4.58
CA ASP A 130 -13.06 -0.43 -3.23
C ASP A 130 -11.95 -0.31 -2.16
N ASP A 131 -10.74 0.13 -2.55
CA ASP A 131 -9.63 0.38 -1.64
C ASP A 131 -9.85 1.70 -0.88
N VAL A 132 -9.47 1.73 0.39
CA VAL A 132 -9.52 2.95 1.23
C VAL A 132 -8.62 4.07 0.68
N MET A 133 -7.64 3.77 -0.16
CA MET A 133 -6.75 4.74 -0.81
C MET A 133 -7.29 5.25 -2.15
N TYR A 134 -8.35 4.64 -2.70
CA TYR A 134 -8.92 5.03 -3.99
C TYR A 134 -9.30 6.53 -4.11
N PRO A 135 -9.87 7.17 -3.07
CA PRO A 135 -10.20 8.61 -3.14
C PRO A 135 -8.99 9.51 -3.46
N PHE A 136 -7.76 9.03 -3.24
CA PHE A 136 -6.53 9.78 -3.47
C PHE A 136 -5.88 9.48 -4.82
N LEU A 137 -6.35 8.45 -5.54
CA LEU A 137 -5.75 7.99 -6.80
C LEU A 137 -5.75 9.07 -7.89
N ASN A 138 -6.76 9.93 -7.92
CA ASN A 138 -6.87 11.04 -8.88
C ASN A 138 -5.67 12.00 -8.84
N LYS A 139 -4.96 12.07 -7.69
CA LYS A 139 -3.76 12.90 -7.52
C LYS A 139 -2.53 12.32 -8.22
N ALA A 140 -2.51 11.01 -8.50
CA ALA A 140 -1.39 10.36 -9.16
C ALA A 140 -1.03 11.03 -10.49
N LYS A 141 -2.01 11.24 -11.36
CA LYS A 141 -1.79 11.93 -12.66
C LYS A 141 -1.43 13.40 -12.52
N ALA A 142 -1.93 14.07 -11.49
CA ALA A 142 -1.55 15.46 -11.20
C ALA A 142 -0.09 15.56 -10.70
N CYS A 143 0.39 14.55 -9.98
CA CYS A 143 1.78 14.48 -9.49
C CYS A 143 2.74 14.02 -10.61
N ARG A 144 2.31 13.02 -11.41
CA ARG A 144 3.10 12.35 -12.45
C ARG A 144 2.22 12.09 -13.68
N SER A 145 2.19 13.01 -14.61
CA SER A 145 1.37 12.90 -15.84
C SER A 145 1.77 11.72 -16.74
N ASP A 146 3.03 11.30 -16.67
CA ASP A 146 3.61 10.19 -17.41
C ASP A 146 3.44 8.82 -16.72
N ALA A 147 3.01 8.77 -15.44
CA ALA A 147 2.73 7.50 -14.78
C ALA A 147 1.59 6.75 -15.47
N ILE A 148 1.73 5.43 -15.58
CA ILE A 148 0.62 4.55 -15.97
C ILE A 148 -0.24 4.33 -14.72
N VAL A 149 -1.54 4.59 -14.84
CA VAL A 149 -2.51 4.38 -13.73
C VAL A 149 -3.59 3.45 -14.22
N GLU A 150 -3.77 2.32 -13.53
CA GLU A 150 -4.75 1.29 -13.88
C GLU A 150 -5.59 0.91 -12.66
N ILE A 151 -6.85 0.57 -12.91
CA ILE A 151 -7.78 0.08 -11.90
C ILE A 151 -7.70 -1.44 -11.85
N ILE A 152 -7.62 -1.96 -10.63
CA ILE A 152 -7.56 -3.39 -10.33
C ILE A 152 -8.69 -3.78 -9.36
N GLN A 153 -8.76 -5.04 -8.99
CA GLN A 153 -9.73 -5.56 -8.02
C GLN A 153 -9.03 -5.88 -6.70
N GLY A 154 -9.81 -6.17 -5.64
CA GLY A 154 -9.26 -6.79 -4.42
C GLY A 154 -9.35 -5.96 -3.16
N LYS A 155 -10.04 -4.82 -3.17
CA LYS A 155 -10.14 -3.88 -2.03
C LYS A 155 -8.74 -3.49 -1.55
N ASN A 156 -8.43 -3.77 -0.27
CA ASN A 156 -7.10 -3.48 0.33
C ASN A 156 -6.19 -4.73 0.34
N LEU A 157 -6.58 -5.82 -0.35
CA LEU A 157 -5.81 -7.07 -0.45
C LEU A 157 -5.58 -7.45 -1.93
N GLU A 158 -5.35 -6.44 -2.77
CA GLU A 158 -5.20 -6.59 -4.21
C GLU A 158 -4.13 -7.63 -4.59
N PRO A 159 -2.94 -7.69 -3.95
CA PRO A 159 -1.93 -8.69 -4.28
C PRO A 159 -2.39 -10.14 -4.10
N ASP A 160 -3.36 -10.38 -3.22
CA ASP A 160 -3.94 -11.71 -3.01
C ASP A 160 -5.14 -11.98 -3.90
N LEU A 161 -6.00 -10.98 -4.07
CA LEU A 161 -7.31 -11.15 -4.70
C LEU A 161 -7.28 -10.90 -6.21
N ASP A 162 -6.27 -10.16 -6.73
CA ASP A 162 -6.11 -9.86 -8.15
C ASP A 162 -4.69 -10.12 -8.68
N ALA A 163 -3.96 -11.05 -8.03
CA ALA A 163 -2.56 -11.36 -8.34
C ALA A 163 -2.26 -11.56 -9.82
N LYS A 164 -3.15 -12.28 -10.53
CA LYS A 164 -2.98 -12.58 -11.96
C LYS A 164 -3.03 -11.33 -12.82
N ASN A 165 -3.99 -10.46 -12.59
CA ASN A 165 -4.15 -9.21 -13.33
C ASN A 165 -2.99 -8.26 -13.03
N ILE A 166 -2.64 -8.09 -11.76
CA ILE A 166 -1.48 -7.29 -11.33
C ILE A 166 -0.20 -7.77 -12.01
N SER A 167 0.03 -9.09 -12.04
CA SER A 167 1.18 -9.67 -12.72
C SER A 167 1.20 -9.36 -14.22
N ASN A 168 0.05 -9.45 -14.90
CA ASN A 168 -0.07 -9.11 -16.31
C ASN A 168 0.23 -7.64 -16.57
N LEU A 169 -0.39 -6.73 -15.80
CA LEU A 169 -0.15 -5.28 -15.90
C LEU A 169 1.32 -4.93 -15.65
N LEU A 170 1.91 -5.53 -14.63
CA LEU A 170 3.33 -5.36 -14.33
C LEU A 170 4.22 -5.82 -15.50
N MET A 171 3.97 -7.01 -16.05
CA MET A 171 4.75 -7.55 -17.17
C MET A 171 4.58 -6.72 -18.45
N GLU A 172 3.39 -6.18 -18.70
CA GLU A 172 3.15 -5.26 -19.82
C GLU A 172 3.86 -3.92 -19.63
N PHE A 173 3.87 -3.41 -18.42
CA PHE A 173 4.60 -2.20 -18.05
C PHE A 173 6.11 -2.38 -18.26
N LEU A 174 6.69 -3.47 -17.72
CA LEU A 174 8.12 -3.76 -17.83
C LEU A 174 8.62 -3.96 -19.27
N LYS A 175 7.74 -4.35 -20.22
CA LYS A 175 8.08 -4.46 -21.64
C LYS A 175 8.17 -3.10 -22.36
N LYS A 176 7.62 -2.04 -21.76
CA LYS A 176 7.55 -0.69 -22.35
C LYS A 176 8.69 0.24 -21.92
N ILE A 177 9.50 -0.18 -20.94
CA ILE A 177 10.58 0.62 -20.33
C ILE A 177 11.99 0.09 -20.61
#